data_387e2bf0e38601ce38516652a88bda59
#
_entry.id   387e2bf0e38601ce38516652a88bda59
#
_cell.length_a   1.000
_cell.length_b   1.000
_cell.length_c   1.000
_cell.angle_alpha   90.00
_cell.angle_beta   90.00
_cell.angle_gamma   90.00
#
_symmetry.space_group_name_H-M   'P 1'
#
loop_
_entity.id
_entity.type
_entity.pdbx_description
1 polymer ?
#
loop_
_entity_poly.entity_id
_entity_poly.type
_entity_poly.pdbx_seq_one_letter_code
_entity_poly.pdbx_strand_id
1 'polypeptide(L)'
;VTGSPWDDGGLVSFFGRVNYDYAGKYMASVTMRADGSSNFARGHRWGYFPSVSAGWNIHEENFFKENVNFMDQLKIRASWGENGNCNISRLAYLETIAIGGASNAAIYYFGEDKSQYAIGAYADRIANPDLTWETSRQTDIGLDTRFFQSRLGFSFDWYEKLTLGWLVQPTGLGIWGTAAPYINGGDIRNTGVEISLDWTDNVGDFNYSIKGNMSYNRNEVLSIDNDQGFINGTSNVLTHNTTYLARAEVGQPLGFFHGYKTDGIFQNQEQIDAYIWTDPETGATQKIMPDAQPGDVIFKDLNNNGVIDDGDKTFIGDPHPDVTYGLSITLGYKGFDFAVTGYGVAGNQIAKSYRNNTNTTFDNYTTEILGRWHGEGTSNRLPAIDGSAINYGYVSDLYIEDGDYFRISNVTLGYDFTRLFK
;
A
#
# COMPACT_ATOMS: atom_id res chain seq x y z
N VAL A 1 -22.41 33.87 -2.58
CA VAL A 1 -21.52 33.73 -3.73
C VAL A 1 -21.63 32.29 -4.16
N THR A 2 -22.27 32.05 -5.28
CA THR A 2 -22.28 30.77 -5.94
C THR A 2 -20.85 30.43 -6.31
N GLY A 3 -20.34 29.32 -5.80
CA GLY A 3 -18.98 28.88 -6.09
C GLY A 3 -18.74 28.84 -7.60
N SER A 4 -17.67 29.49 -8.04
CA SER A 4 -17.23 29.38 -9.43
C SER A 4 -16.83 27.94 -9.70
N PRO A 5 -17.35 27.27 -10.73
CA PRO A 5 -16.90 25.93 -11.10
C PRO A 5 -15.49 25.91 -11.72
N TRP A 6 -14.81 27.05 -11.79
CA TRP A 6 -13.46 27.18 -12.34
C TRP A 6 -12.44 26.77 -11.31
N ASP A 7 -11.90 25.61 -11.54
CA ASP A 7 -10.84 25.01 -10.75
C ASP A 7 -9.52 25.16 -11.54
N ASP A 8 -8.98 26.39 -11.61
CA ASP A 8 -7.79 26.73 -12.37
C ASP A 8 -6.52 26.47 -11.56
N GLY A 9 -5.83 25.36 -11.82
CA GLY A 9 -4.48 25.10 -11.37
C GLY A 9 -3.46 25.34 -12.47
N GLY A 10 -2.31 25.89 -12.14
CA GLY A 10 -1.21 26.10 -13.05
C GLY A 10 0.02 25.30 -12.64
N LEU A 11 0.65 24.64 -13.64
CA LEU A 11 1.96 24.03 -13.52
C LEU A 11 2.86 24.61 -14.62
N VAL A 12 4.04 25.10 -14.23
CA VAL A 12 5.05 25.59 -15.15
C VAL A 12 6.32 24.80 -14.94
N SER A 13 6.90 24.27 -16.00
CA SER A 13 8.08 23.40 -15.94
C SER A 13 9.16 23.85 -16.89
N PHE A 14 10.41 23.87 -16.41
CA PHE A 14 11.61 24.04 -17.22
C PHE A 14 12.51 22.85 -17.00
N PHE A 15 13.10 22.33 -18.06
CA PHE A 15 14.05 21.21 -17.93
C PHE A 15 15.15 21.30 -18.97
N GLY A 16 16.30 20.72 -18.63
CA GLY A 16 17.43 20.52 -19.53
C GLY A 16 18.07 19.17 -19.28
N ARG A 17 18.53 18.51 -20.35
CA ARG A 17 19.23 17.25 -20.29
C ARG A 17 20.49 17.28 -21.14
N VAL A 18 21.55 16.72 -20.61
CA VAL A 18 22.80 16.47 -21.32
C VAL A 18 23.05 14.97 -21.29
N ASN A 19 23.28 14.37 -22.46
CA ASN A 19 23.67 12.97 -22.61
C ASN A 19 25.08 12.94 -23.18
N TYR A 20 25.89 12.04 -22.63
CA TYR A 20 27.24 11.78 -23.07
C TYR A 20 27.40 10.29 -23.37
N ASP A 21 27.95 9.99 -24.51
CA ASP A 21 28.34 8.63 -24.91
C ASP A 21 29.79 8.68 -25.43
N TYR A 22 30.59 7.77 -24.91
CA TYR A 22 31.95 7.60 -25.38
C TYR A 22 32.16 6.20 -25.93
N ALA A 23 32.23 6.10 -27.25
CA ALA A 23 32.50 4.87 -28.00
C ALA A 23 31.57 3.70 -27.68
N GLY A 24 30.33 3.96 -27.26
CA GLY A 24 29.37 2.95 -26.81
C GLY A 24 29.77 2.24 -25.49
N LYS A 25 30.89 2.65 -24.88
CA LYS A 25 31.44 2.03 -23.66
C LYS A 25 30.92 2.71 -22.39
N TYR A 26 31.02 4.03 -22.34
CA TYR A 26 30.65 4.85 -21.18
C TYR A 26 29.53 5.78 -21.55
N MET A 27 28.45 5.69 -20.83
CA MET A 27 27.27 6.51 -21.01
C MET A 27 27.00 7.30 -19.73
N ALA A 28 26.64 8.56 -19.86
CA ALA A 28 26.21 9.39 -18.75
C ALA A 28 25.05 10.30 -19.17
N SER A 29 24.14 10.57 -18.27
CA SER A 29 23.07 11.53 -18.47
C SER A 29 22.90 12.39 -17.21
N VAL A 30 22.76 13.69 -17.40
CA VAL A 30 22.41 14.62 -16.33
C VAL A 30 21.17 15.38 -16.76
N THR A 31 20.16 15.39 -15.90
CA THR A 31 18.92 16.14 -16.13
C THR A 31 18.67 17.05 -14.94
N MET A 32 18.21 18.26 -15.23
CA MET A 32 17.71 19.19 -14.22
C MET A 32 16.31 19.63 -14.61
N ARG A 33 15.40 19.60 -13.65
CA ARG A 33 14.01 20.01 -13.80
C ARG A 33 13.63 21.00 -12.70
N ALA A 34 12.98 22.08 -13.08
CA ALA A 34 12.39 23.05 -12.17
C ALA A 34 10.89 23.16 -12.47
N ASP A 35 10.06 22.84 -11.48
CA ASP A 35 8.60 22.83 -11.60
C ASP A 35 7.99 23.81 -10.61
N GLY A 36 7.09 24.68 -11.09
CA GLY A 36 6.35 25.61 -10.28
C GLY A 36 4.86 25.28 -10.28
N SER A 37 4.27 25.05 -9.11
CA SER A 37 2.86 24.72 -8.93
C SER A 37 2.08 25.81 -8.20
N SER A 38 0.86 26.08 -8.66
CA SER A 38 -0.07 26.97 -7.97
C SER A 38 -0.69 26.35 -6.70
N ASN A 39 -0.48 25.04 -6.47
CA ASN A 39 -0.99 24.34 -5.30
C ASN A 39 -0.32 24.76 -3.99
N PHE A 40 0.81 25.47 -4.08
CA PHE A 40 1.60 25.93 -2.94
C PHE A 40 1.62 27.46 -2.83
N ALA A 41 1.85 27.95 -1.60
CA ALA A 41 1.95 29.38 -1.31
C ALA A 41 3.16 30.03 -2.00
N ARG A 42 3.16 31.36 -2.04
CA ARG A 42 4.33 32.12 -2.53
C ARG A 42 5.56 31.78 -1.68
N GLY A 43 6.67 31.48 -2.34
CA GLY A 43 7.90 31.04 -1.68
C GLY A 43 8.09 29.50 -1.69
N HIS A 44 7.01 28.72 -1.79
CA HIS A 44 7.04 27.24 -1.77
C HIS A 44 6.61 26.62 -3.11
N ARG A 45 6.36 27.44 -4.15
CA ARG A 45 5.83 26.98 -5.44
C ARG A 45 6.82 26.17 -6.26
N TRP A 46 8.11 26.46 -6.15
CA TRP A 46 9.14 25.89 -7.00
C TRP A 46 9.84 24.72 -6.34
N GLY A 47 9.83 23.57 -7.03
CA GLY A 47 10.63 22.40 -6.74
C GLY A 47 11.74 22.23 -7.78
N TYR A 48 12.89 21.70 -7.36
CA TYR A 48 14.06 21.45 -8.22
C TYR A 48 14.44 20.00 -8.12
N PHE A 49 14.44 19.30 -9.25
CA PHE A 49 14.57 17.86 -9.31
C PHE A 49 15.71 17.45 -10.23
N PRO A 50 16.94 17.31 -9.69
CA PRO A 50 18.08 16.80 -10.41
C PRO A 50 17.99 15.29 -10.61
N SER A 51 18.60 14.79 -11.71
CA SER A 51 18.87 13.36 -11.88
C SER A 51 20.15 13.13 -12.65
N VAL A 52 20.86 12.07 -12.29
CA VAL A 52 22.08 11.62 -12.93
C VAL A 52 22.03 10.12 -13.17
N SER A 53 22.57 9.66 -14.27
CA SER A 53 22.75 8.23 -14.53
C SER A 53 24.06 7.97 -15.23
N ALA A 54 24.64 6.82 -14.99
CA ALA A 54 25.84 6.33 -15.63
C ALA A 54 25.68 4.87 -16.04
N GLY A 55 26.30 4.48 -17.15
CA GLY A 55 26.35 3.11 -17.62
C GLY A 55 27.71 2.77 -18.19
N TRP A 56 28.16 1.56 -17.91
CA TRP A 56 29.39 1.03 -18.47
C TRP A 56 29.14 -0.30 -19.17
N ASN A 57 29.32 -0.30 -20.48
CA ASN A 57 29.27 -1.49 -21.32
C ASN A 57 30.61 -2.20 -21.26
N ILE A 58 30.83 -3.05 -20.25
CA ILE A 58 32.10 -3.76 -20.01
C ILE A 58 32.42 -4.68 -21.18
N HIS A 59 31.39 -5.25 -21.83
CA HIS A 59 31.59 -6.13 -22.98
C HIS A 59 32.19 -5.41 -24.21
N GLU A 60 32.19 -4.08 -24.27
CA GLU A 60 32.84 -3.31 -25.32
C GLU A 60 34.33 -3.07 -25.05
N GLU A 61 34.83 -3.42 -23.87
CA GLU A 61 36.24 -3.29 -23.53
C GLU A 61 37.12 -4.38 -24.20
N ASN A 62 38.34 -4.01 -24.62
CA ASN A 62 39.25 -4.94 -25.28
C ASN A 62 39.58 -6.11 -24.37
N PHE A 63 39.89 -5.85 -23.10
CA PHE A 63 40.20 -6.89 -22.13
C PHE A 63 39.05 -7.90 -21.97
N PHE A 64 37.79 -7.49 -22.11
CA PHE A 64 36.67 -8.38 -22.02
C PHE A 64 36.53 -9.21 -23.30
N LYS A 65 36.56 -8.57 -24.47
CA LYS A 65 36.45 -9.23 -25.77
C LYS A 65 37.53 -10.28 -26.02
N GLU A 66 38.72 -10.07 -25.49
CA GLU A 66 39.83 -10.99 -25.66
C GLU A 66 39.81 -12.20 -24.71
N ASN A 67 39.13 -12.08 -23.55
CA ASN A 67 39.20 -13.08 -22.48
C ASN A 67 37.88 -13.78 -22.19
N VAL A 68 36.73 -13.24 -22.61
CA VAL A 68 35.41 -13.73 -22.24
C VAL A 68 34.58 -14.05 -23.49
N ASN A 69 34.41 -15.34 -23.80
CA ASN A 69 33.71 -15.80 -25.00
C ASN A 69 32.30 -16.37 -24.73
N PHE A 70 31.93 -16.58 -23.47
CA PHE A 70 30.65 -17.19 -23.11
C PHE A 70 29.58 -16.16 -22.75
N MET A 71 29.96 -14.90 -22.60
CA MET A 71 29.10 -13.78 -22.23
C MET A 71 29.11 -12.74 -23.36
N ASP A 72 27.96 -12.48 -23.94
CA ASP A 72 27.79 -11.59 -25.10
C ASP A 72 27.59 -10.13 -24.66
N GLN A 73 27.04 -9.93 -23.47
CA GLN A 73 26.80 -8.60 -22.90
C GLN A 73 27.05 -8.60 -21.41
N LEU A 74 27.74 -7.56 -20.96
CA LEU A 74 27.88 -7.21 -19.56
C LEU A 74 27.81 -5.69 -19.45
N LYS A 75 26.78 -5.19 -18.79
CA LYS A 75 26.55 -3.76 -18.55
C LYS A 75 26.24 -3.53 -17.08
N ILE A 76 26.95 -2.58 -16.48
CA ILE A 76 26.62 -2.05 -15.16
C ILE A 76 25.99 -0.68 -15.34
N ARG A 77 24.96 -0.39 -14.58
CA ARG A 77 24.28 0.92 -14.58
C ARG A 77 24.02 1.37 -13.16
N ALA A 78 24.08 2.68 -12.97
CA ALA A 78 23.70 3.32 -11.72
C ALA A 78 22.96 4.61 -12.03
N SER A 79 21.93 4.91 -11.24
CA SER A 79 21.19 6.16 -11.33
C SER A 79 20.80 6.68 -9.96
N TRP A 80 20.71 7.98 -9.89
CA TRP A 80 20.16 8.71 -8.75
C TRP A 80 19.36 9.87 -9.29
N GLY A 81 18.18 10.14 -8.67
CA GLY A 81 17.39 11.27 -9.09
C GLY A 81 16.25 11.60 -8.15
N GLU A 82 15.72 12.79 -8.33
CA GLU A 82 14.58 13.29 -7.59
C GLU A 82 13.42 13.62 -8.53
N ASN A 83 12.20 13.38 -8.06
CA ASN A 83 10.94 13.76 -8.70
C ASN A 83 10.02 14.43 -7.68
N GLY A 84 9.33 15.50 -8.11
CA GLY A 84 8.35 16.17 -7.28
C GLY A 84 6.94 15.65 -7.48
N ASN A 85 6.19 15.57 -6.39
CA ASN A 85 4.75 15.35 -6.39
C ASN A 85 4.04 16.53 -5.75
N CYS A 86 3.03 17.06 -6.43
CA CYS A 86 2.15 18.14 -5.96
C CYS A 86 0.67 17.73 -6.07
N ASN A 87 0.39 16.42 -6.09
CA ASN A 87 -0.98 15.89 -6.19
C ASN A 87 -1.71 16.04 -4.86
N ILE A 88 -2.21 17.23 -4.63
CA ILE A 88 -2.93 17.64 -3.42
C ILE A 88 -4.09 18.53 -3.84
N SER A 89 -5.08 18.65 -2.96
CA SER A 89 -6.21 19.59 -3.16
C SER A 89 -5.68 20.99 -3.47
N ARG A 90 -6.27 21.65 -4.45
CA ARG A 90 -5.90 23.02 -4.80
C ARG A 90 -6.12 23.94 -3.61
N LEU A 91 -5.24 24.92 -3.48
CA LEU A 91 -5.27 25.86 -2.37
C LEU A 91 -5.27 25.18 -0.99
N ALA A 92 -4.69 23.97 -0.90
CA ALA A 92 -4.59 23.20 0.36
C ALA A 92 -3.85 23.95 1.48
N TYR A 93 -3.03 24.93 1.09
CA TYR A 93 -2.30 25.80 2.01
C TYR A 93 -3.15 26.91 2.66
N LEU A 94 -4.39 27.13 2.15
CA LEU A 94 -5.29 28.16 2.69
C LEU A 94 -6.27 27.57 3.70
N GLU A 95 -6.68 28.43 4.63
CA GLU A 95 -7.88 28.21 5.42
C GLU A 95 -9.12 28.24 4.51
N THR A 96 -10.02 27.30 4.69
CA THR A 96 -11.30 27.26 3.98
C THR A 96 -12.45 27.46 4.96
N ILE A 97 -13.47 28.17 4.49
CA ILE A 97 -14.69 28.41 5.24
C ILE A 97 -15.83 27.61 4.59
N ALA A 98 -16.40 26.69 5.34
CA ALA A 98 -17.61 26.01 4.94
C ALA A 98 -18.85 26.87 5.26
N ILE A 99 -19.74 26.98 4.30
CA ILE A 99 -21.02 27.68 4.47
C ILE A 99 -22.10 26.61 4.59
N GLY A 100 -22.89 26.66 5.66
CA GLY A 100 -23.98 25.73 5.90
C GLY A 100 -25.04 25.78 4.80
N GLY A 101 -25.54 24.61 4.42
CA GLY A 101 -26.72 24.43 3.55
C GLY A 101 -27.72 23.53 4.25
N ALA A 102 -28.90 23.29 3.66
CA ALA A 102 -29.99 22.55 4.26
C ALA A 102 -29.65 21.13 4.79
N SER A 103 -28.50 20.59 4.40
CA SER A 103 -27.97 19.28 4.84
C SER A 103 -26.79 19.36 5.80
N ASN A 104 -26.33 20.56 6.20
CA ASN A 104 -25.11 20.75 6.98
C ASN A 104 -25.36 21.31 8.38
N ALA A 105 -24.46 20.98 9.32
CA ALA A 105 -24.52 21.34 10.72
C ALA A 105 -24.44 22.87 11.05
N ALA A 106 -24.14 23.72 10.06
CA ALA A 106 -24.03 25.17 10.23
C ALA A 106 -25.37 25.91 9.99
N ILE A 107 -26.47 25.35 10.44
CA ILE A 107 -27.81 25.96 10.39
C ILE A 107 -28.29 26.20 11.80
N TYR A 108 -28.81 27.39 12.07
CA TYR A 108 -29.40 27.71 13.35
C TYR A 108 -30.80 28.26 13.16
N TYR A 109 -31.77 27.74 13.92
CA TYR A 109 -33.13 28.21 13.97
C TYR A 109 -33.31 29.23 15.11
N PHE A 110 -33.67 30.46 14.78
CA PHE A 110 -33.93 31.49 15.76
C PHE A 110 -35.44 31.54 16.10
N GLY A 111 -35.75 31.65 17.40
CA GLY A 111 -37.08 31.73 17.90
C GLY A 111 -37.83 30.39 17.98
N GLU A 112 -39.14 30.47 18.27
CA GLU A 112 -39.99 29.28 18.41
C GLU A 112 -40.44 28.72 17.06
N ASP A 113 -40.47 29.57 16.02
CA ASP A 113 -40.82 29.16 14.65
C ASP A 113 -39.59 28.62 13.92
N LYS A 114 -39.51 27.29 13.81
CA LYS A 114 -38.45 26.57 13.10
C LYS A 114 -38.57 26.61 11.57
N SER A 115 -39.49 27.38 11.01
CA SER A 115 -39.59 27.57 9.55
C SER A 115 -38.54 28.50 8.98
N GLN A 116 -37.91 29.33 9.83
CA GLN A 116 -36.85 30.25 9.45
C GLN A 116 -35.52 29.83 10.06
N TYR A 117 -34.49 29.65 9.22
CA TYR A 117 -33.15 29.34 9.68
C TYR A 117 -32.10 30.33 9.13
N ALA A 118 -31.08 30.57 9.91
CA ALA A 118 -29.91 31.30 9.45
C ALA A 118 -28.80 30.32 8.98
N ILE A 119 -28.23 30.63 7.84
CA ILE A 119 -27.10 29.91 7.33
C ILE A 119 -25.84 30.46 8.02
N GLY A 120 -25.12 29.61 8.75
CA GLY A 120 -23.86 29.93 9.39
C GLY A 120 -22.66 29.59 8.50
N ALA A 121 -21.50 30.03 8.93
CA ALA A 121 -20.23 29.69 8.35
C ALA A 121 -19.24 29.30 9.46
N TYR A 122 -18.35 28.37 9.18
CA TYR A 122 -17.31 27.91 10.12
C TYR A 122 -16.02 27.60 9.39
N ALA A 123 -14.89 27.64 10.10
CA ALA A 123 -13.60 27.21 9.54
C ALA A 123 -13.65 25.70 9.26
N ASP A 124 -13.44 25.33 8.00
CA ASP A 124 -13.47 23.94 7.54
C ASP A 124 -12.11 23.26 7.74
N ARG A 125 -11.02 24.00 7.55
CA ARG A 125 -9.65 23.50 7.66
C ARG A 125 -8.69 24.59 8.10
N ILE A 126 -7.68 24.21 8.89
CA ILE A 126 -6.56 25.09 9.29
C ILE A 126 -5.63 25.32 8.09
N ALA A 127 -5.13 26.54 7.93
CA ALA A 127 -4.14 26.88 6.91
C ALA A 127 -2.75 26.29 7.21
N ASN A 128 -2.00 25.94 6.16
CA ASN A 128 -0.57 25.65 6.24
C ASN A 128 0.18 26.33 5.08
N PRO A 129 0.65 27.57 5.25
CA PRO A 129 1.35 28.29 4.19
C PRO A 129 2.75 27.72 3.87
N ASP A 130 3.33 26.90 4.73
CA ASP A 130 4.65 26.29 4.56
C ASP A 130 4.62 24.97 3.79
N LEU A 131 3.42 24.55 3.34
CA LEU A 131 3.24 23.35 2.54
C LEU A 131 4.06 23.41 1.25
N THR A 132 4.86 22.38 0.99
CA THR A 132 5.76 22.30 -0.16
C THR A 132 5.67 20.95 -0.88
N TRP A 133 6.46 20.80 -1.93
CA TRP A 133 6.52 19.57 -2.73
C TRP A 133 6.90 18.34 -1.89
N GLU A 134 6.20 17.26 -2.11
CA GLU A 134 6.68 15.93 -1.76
C GLU A 134 7.76 15.54 -2.77
N THR A 135 8.90 15.05 -2.28
CA THR A 135 10.03 14.66 -3.13
C THR A 135 10.24 13.16 -3.08
N SER A 136 10.20 12.51 -4.23
CA SER A 136 10.63 11.12 -4.38
C SER A 136 12.07 11.09 -4.86
N ARG A 137 12.98 10.59 -4.01
CA ARG A 137 14.40 10.39 -4.29
C ARG A 137 14.65 8.91 -4.50
N GLN A 138 15.27 8.54 -5.61
CA GLN A 138 15.55 7.15 -5.95
C GLN A 138 17.00 6.94 -6.32
N THR A 139 17.57 5.84 -5.83
CA THR A 139 18.90 5.32 -6.19
C THR A 139 18.70 3.92 -6.75
N ASP A 140 19.28 3.65 -7.92
CA ASP A 140 19.25 2.35 -8.57
C ASP A 140 20.66 1.90 -8.95
N ILE A 141 20.96 0.62 -8.77
CA ILE A 141 22.16 -0.05 -9.27
C ILE A 141 21.73 -1.31 -9.99
N GLY A 142 22.09 -1.43 -11.25
CA GLY A 142 21.66 -2.53 -12.11
C GLY A 142 22.78 -3.20 -12.86
N LEU A 143 22.56 -4.46 -13.16
CA LEU A 143 23.43 -5.33 -13.95
C LEU A 143 22.61 -5.99 -15.05
N ASP A 144 23.03 -5.83 -16.32
CA ASP A 144 22.46 -6.50 -17.47
C ASP A 144 23.47 -7.42 -18.10
N THR A 145 23.09 -8.67 -18.31
CA THR A 145 23.97 -9.69 -18.91
C THR A 145 23.26 -10.49 -19.98
N ARG A 146 24.03 -10.94 -20.99
CA ARG A 146 23.60 -11.92 -21.98
C ARG A 146 24.66 -12.97 -22.19
N PHE A 147 24.22 -14.21 -22.34
CA PHE A 147 25.07 -15.39 -22.47
C PHE A 147 24.64 -16.26 -23.64
N PHE A 148 25.55 -17.09 -24.14
CA PHE A 148 25.30 -18.14 -25.11
C PHE A 148 24.68 -17.63 -26.41
N GLN A 149 25.30 -16.64 -27.05
CA GLN A 149 24.78 -16.00 -28.26
C GLN A 149 23.41 -15.35 -28.01
N SER A 150 23.31 -14.65 -26.88
CA SER A 150 22.11 -13.94 -26.43
C SER A 150 20.88 -14.81 -26.17
N ARG A 151 21.06 -16.14 -25.99
CA ARG A 151 19.96 -17.03 -25.65
C ARG A 151 19.48 -16.84 -24.21
N LEU A 152 20.40 -16.64 -23.26
CA LEU A 152 20.09 -16.36 -21.86
C LEU A 152 20.33 -14.90 -21.57
N GLY A 153 19.30 -14.19 -21.15
CA GLY A 153 19.35 -12.86 -20.58
C GLY A 153 19.10 -12.92 -19.08
N PHE A 154 19.89 -12.13 -18.34
CA PHE A 154 19.70 -11.93 -16.90
C PHE A 154 19.91 -10.46 -16.57
N SER A 155 18.92 -9.87 -15.87
CA SER A 155 19.02 -8.52 -15.31
C SER A 155 18.75 -8.59 -13.81
N PHE A 156 19.52 -7.80 -13.08
CA PHE A 156 19.39 -7.60 -11.64
C PHE A 156 19.42 -6.11 -11.35
N ASP A 157 18.48 -5.65 -10.53
CA ASP A 157 18.41 -4.29 -10.02
C ASP A 157 18.24 -4.28 -8.51
N TRP A 158 18.98 -3.43 -7.85
CA TRP A 158 18.74 -3.01 -6.49
C TRP A 158 18.30 -1.54 -6.50
N TYR A 159 17.28 -1.22 -5.73
CA TYR A 159 16.83 0.15 -5.59
C TYR A 159 16.51 0.53 -4.15
N GLU A 160 16.69 1.83 -3.86
CA GLU A 160 16.13 2.50 -2.71
C GLU A 160 15.37 3.74 -3.18
N LYS A 161 14.11 3.84 -2.79
CA LYS A 161 13.25 4.99 -3.05
C LYS A 161 12.79 5.59 -1.73
N LEU A 162 13.14 6.86 -1.51
CA LEU A 162 12.70 7.67 -0.38
C LEU A 162 11.61 8.63 -0.85
N THR A 163 10.46 8.62 -0.18
CA THR A 163 9.44 9.67 -0.30
C THR A 163 9.64 10.61 0.86
N LEU A 164 10.10 11.83 0.58
CA LEU A 164 10.42 12.86 1.55
C LEU A 164 9.30 13.89 1.61
N GLY A 165 8.88 14.23 2.82
CA GLY A 165 7.81 15.19 3.03
C GLY A 165 6.48 14.71 2.44
N TRP A 166 6.06 13.47 2.73
CA TRP A 166 4.80 12.89 2.28
C TRP A 166 3.61 13.82 2.55
N LEU A 167 2.87 14.17 1.48
CA LEU A 167 1.72 15.07 1.53
C LEU A 167 0.50 14.36 2.10
N VAL A 168 0.12 14.69 3.33
CA VAL A 168 -0.97 14.04 4.06
C VAL A 168 -1.80 15.04 4.86
N GLN A 169 -3.07 14.71 5.08
CA GLN A 169 -3.93 15.38 6.04
C GLN A 169 -4.11 14.45 7.24
N PRO A 170 -3.43 14.71 8.38
CA PRO A 170 -3.56 13.87 9.56
C PRO A 170 -4.96 14.01 10.18
N THR A 171 -5.33 13.08 11.05
CA THR A 171 -6.54 13.20 11.85
C THR A 171 -6.41 14.38 12.81
N GLY A 172 -7.32 15.34 12.72
CA GLY A 172 -7.35 16.52 13.61
C GLY A 172 -7.72 16.15 15.04
N LEU A 173 -7.18 16.89 16.00
CA LEU A 173 -7.64 16.80 17.38
C LEU A 173 -9.06 17.37 17.49
N GLY A 174 -9.97 16.65 18.13
CA GLY A 174 -11.36 17.07 18.29
C GLY A 174 -11.54 18.45 18.94
N ILE A 175 -10.58 18.91 19.73
CA ILE A 175 -10.57 20.23 20.36
C ILE A 175 -10.38 21.39 19.36
N TRP A 176 -9.88 21.14 18.14
CA TRP A 176 -9.70 22.19 17.14
C TRP A 176 -11.03 22.65 16.52
N GLY A 177 -12.06 21.81 16.55
CA GLY A 177 -13.37 22.11 15.97
C GLY A 177 -13.35 22.28 14.43
N THR A 178 -12.25 21.90 13.78
CA THR A 178 -12.02 22.00 12.33
C THR A 178 -11.09 20.89 11.87
N ALA A 179 -11.05 20.63 10.55
CA ALA A 179 -10.14 19.65 9.99
C ALA A 179 -8.67 20.08 10.13
N ALA A 180 -7.77 19.11 10.27
CA ALA A 180 -6.34 19.34 10.29
C ALA A 180 -5.85 19.96 8.96
N PRO A 181 -4.76 20.74 8.96
CA PRO A 181 -4.14 21.19 7.73
C PRO A 181 -3.51 20.04 6.97
N TYR A 182 -3.26 20.22 5.67
CA TYR A 182 -2.31 19.37 4.97
C TYR A 182 -0.89 19.69 5.44
N ILE A 183 -0.08 18.66 5.61
CA ILE A 183 1.31 18.78 6.04
C ILE A 183 2.23 17.95 5.13
N ASN A 184 3.52 18.25 5.16
CA ASN A 184 4.57 17.36 4.72
C ASN A 184 4.88 16.42 5.88
N GLY A 185 4.09 15.33 6.02
CA GLY A 185 3.85 14.61 7.27
C GLY A 185 4.86 13.53 7.62
N GLY A 186 5.98 13.40 6.89
CA GLY A 186 7.02 12.44 7.21
C GLY A 186 7.69 11.82 5.99
N ASP A 187 8.51 10.81 6.22
CA ASP A 187 9.32 10.16 5.21
C ASP A 187 9.04 8.66 5.15
N ILE A 188 9.05 8.11 3.94
CA ILE A 188 8.77 6.70 3.66
C ILE A 188 9.89 6.13 2.80
N ARG A 189 10.35 4.93 3.12
CA ARG A 189 11.37 4.20 2.36
C ARG A 189 10.76 2.97 1.71
N ASN A 190 11.11 2.74 0.44
CA ASN A 190 10.95 1.48 -0.26
C ASN A 190 12.31 1.00 -0.70
N THR A 191 12.69 -0.20 -0.34
CA THR A 191 13.96 -0.82 -0.75
C THR A 191 13.65 -2.19 -1.31
N GLY A 192 14.26 -2.51 -2.44
CA GLY A 192 13.97 -3.78 -3.07
C GLY A 192 15.01 -4.25 -4.08
N VAL A 193 14.74 -5.42 -4.60
CA VAL A 193 15.51 -6.03 -5.70
C VAL A 193 14.56 -6.50 -6.78
N GLU A 194 14.98 -6.37 -8.03
CA GLU A 194 14.28 -6.88 -9.20
C GLU A 194 15.18 -7.83 -9.98
N ILE A 195 14.64 -8.96 -10.39
CA ILE A 195 15.34 -9.97 -11.16
C ILE A 195 14.50 -10.28 -12.40
N SER A 196 15.14 -10.27 -13.57
CA SER A 196 14.56 -10.76 -14.81
C SER A 196 15.44 -11.82 -15.43
N LEU A 197 14.83 -12.90 -15.89
CA LEU A 197 15.50 -14.01 -16.57
C LEU A 197 14.75 -14.32 -17.86
N ASP A 198 15.45 -14.35 -18.97
CA ASP A 198 14.89 -14.78 -20.24
C ASP A 198 15.77 -15.83 -20.91
N TRP A 199 15.13 -16.88 -21.42
CA TRP A 199 15.78 -17.87 -22.26
C TRP A 199 15.00 -18.02 -23.57
N THR A 200 15.70 -17.85 -24.70
CA THR A 200 15.10 -18.02 -26.03
C THR A 200 16.05 -18.86 -26.87
N ASP A 201 15.54 -19.94 -27.46
CA ASP A 201 16.34 -20.80 -28.33
C ASP A 201 15.44 -21.45 -29.39
N ASN A 202 16.09 -22.11 -30.37
CA ASN A 202 15.44 -22.89 -31.39
C ASN A 202 16.19 -24.21 -31.65
N VAL A 203 15.45 -25.28 -31.79
CA VAL A 203 15.99 -26.61 -32.11
C VAL A 203 15.24 -27.14 -33.34
N GLY A 204 15.86 -27.02 -34.52
CA GLY A 204 15.20 -27.31 -35.78
C GLY A 204 14.00 -26.40 -36.02
N ASP A 205 12.80 -27.00 -36.21
CA ASP A 205 11.53 -26.27 -36.39
C ASP A 205 10.86 -25.82 -35.06
N PHE A 206 11.42 -26.19 -33.90
CA PHE A 206 10.85 -25.87 -32.60
C PHE A 206 11.53 -24.62 -32.03
N ASN A 207 10.74 -23.57 -31.81
CA ASN A 207 11.18 -22.33 -31.17
C ASN A 207 10.55 -22.24 -29.78
N TYR A 208 11.30 -21.81 -28.78
CA TYR A 208 10.77 -21.60 -27.46
C TYR A 208 11.40 -20.40 -26.77
N SER A 209 10.58 -19.72 -25.98
CA SER A 209 10.98 -18.61 -25.14
C SER A 209 10.33 -18.73 -23.77
N ILE A 210 11.13 -18.63 -22.71
CA ILE A 210 10.68 -18.62 -21.32
C ILE A 210 11.20 -17.33 -20.69
N LYS A 211 10.31 -16.52 -20.14
CA LYS A 211 10.64 -15.25 -19.49
C LYS A 211 10.02 -15.23 -18.10
N GLY A 212 10.84 -14.93 -17.10
CA GLY A 212 10.40 -14.76 -15.74
C GLY A 212 10.93 -13.44 -15.18
N ASN A 213 10.14 -12.81 -14.33
CA ASN A 213 10.55 -11.67 -13.54
C ASN A 213 10.04 -11.79 -12.11
N MET A 214 10.77 -11.22 -11.18
CA MET A 214 10.43 -11.16 -9.77
C MET A 214 10.91 -9.83 -9.20
N SER A 215 10.08 -9.21 -8.37
CA SER A 215 10.44 -8.04 -7.58
C SER A 215 10.14 -8.34 -6.11
N TYR A 216 11.11 -8.06 -5.24
CA TYR A 216 10.94 -8.03 -3.79
C TYR A 216 11.00 -6.59 -3.32
N ASN A 217 10.03 -6.15 -2.52
CA ASN A 217 9.97 -4.79 -1.99
C ASN A 217 9.70 -4.81 -0.50
N ARG A 218 10.39 -3.96 0.25
CA ARG A 218 10.12 -3.65 1.65
C ARG A 218 9.76 -2.18 1.79
N ASN A 219 8.57 -1.92 2.30
CA ASN A 219 8.09 -0.58 2.63
C ASN A 219 8.28 -0.29 4.12
N GLU A 220 8.69 0.93 4.50
CA GLU A 220 8.89 1.35 5.88
C GLU A 220 8.66 2.85 6.03
N VAL A 221 7.89 3.24 7.03
CA VAL A 221 7.74 4.63 7.46
C VAL A 221 8.94 5.00 8.33
N LEU A 222 9.73 5.99 7.90
CA LEU A 222 10.95 6.43 8.62
C LEU A 222 10.66 7.49 9.66
N SER A 223 9.75 8.41 9.35
CA SER A 223 9.36 9.49 10.27
C SER A 223 7.90 9.89 10.03
N ILE A 224 7.28 10.40 11.08
CA ILE A 224 5.97 11.05 11.04
C ILE A 224 6.08 12.35 11.83
N ASP A 225 5.73 13.45 11.18
CA ASP A 225 5.83 14.80 11.75
C ASP A 225 4.54 15.16 12.49
N ASN A 226 4.28 14.43 13.59
CA ASN A 226 3.24 14.73 14.56
C ASN A 226 3.62 14.20 15.95
N ASP A 227 3.00 14.75 17.00
CA ASP A 227 3.29 14.39 18.40
C ASP A 227 2.90 12.95 18.77
N GLN A 228 2.04 12.31 17.98
CA GLN A 228 1.54 10.96 18.25
C GLN A 228 2.45 9.86 17.68
N GLY A 229 3.29 10.18 16.69
CA GLY A 229 4.14 9.20 16.00
C GLY A 229 3.41 8.24 15.07
N PHE A 230 2.10 8.45 14.84
CA PHE A 230 1.30 7.66 13.89
C PHE A 230 0.18 8.48 13.25
N ILE A 231 -0.32 7.99 12.12
CA ILE A 231 -1.51 8.51 11.43
C ILE A 231 -2.45 7.34 11.17
N ASN A 232 -3.69 7.45 11.64
CA ASN A 232 -4.73 6.46 11.35
C ASN A 232 -5.36 6.72 9.98
N GLY A 233 -5.74 5.65 9.30
CA GLY A 233 -6.53 5.70 8.08
C GLY A 233 -8.00 6.05 8.33
N THR A 234 -8.86 5.70 7.39
CA THR A 234 -10.31 5.94 7.50
C THR A 234 -10.97 4.92 8.44
N SER A 235 -11.87 5.38 9.29
CA SER A 235 -12.75 4.51 10.09
C SER A 235 -13.87 3.88 9.23
N ASN A 236 -14.55 2.89 9.77
CA ASN A 236 -15.69 2.20 9.14
C ASN A 236 -15.36 1.51 7.79
N VAL A 237 -14.10 1.11 7.59
CA VAL A 237 -13.68 0.43 6.36
C VAL A 237 -14.18 -1.02 6.33
N LEU A 238 -14.16 -1.71 7.47
CA LEU A 238 -14.60 -3.11 7.58
C LEU A 238 -16.12 -3.23 7.71
N THR A 239 -16.69 -2.43 8.57
CA THR A 239 -18.15 -2.37 8.83
C THR A 239 -18.48 -1.11 9.61
N HIS A 240 -19.78 -0.83 9.81
CA HIS A 240 -20.23 0.30 10.62
C HIS A 240 -19.71 0.22 12.06
N ASN A 241 -19.35 1.39 12.59
CA ASN A 241 -18.85 1.58 13.97
C ASN A 241 -17.53 0.88 14.28
N THR A 242 -16.80 0.39 13.27
CA THR A 242 -15.42 -0.06 13.49
C THR A 242 -14.45 1.11 13.51
N THR A 243 -13.39 0.98 14.30
CA THR A 243 -12.30 1.95 14.35
C THR A 243 -11.45 1.91 13.07
N TYR A 244 -10.30 2.52 13.08
CA TYR A 244 -9.36 2.52 11.96
C TYR A 244 -8.73 1.14 11.80
N LEU A 245 -8.69 0.63 10.55
CA LEU A 245 -7.98 -0.60 10.21
C LEU A 245 -6.53 -0.31 9.85
N ALA A 246 -6.30 0.67 8.98
CA ALA A 246 -4.98 1.00 8.48
C ALA A 246 -4.31 2.05 9.36
N ARG A 247 -3.00 1.92 9.55
CA ARG A 247 -2.17 2.88 10.28
C ARG A 247 -0.85 3.12 9.56
N ALA A 248 -0.36 4.34 9.60
CA ALA A 248 1.03 4.67 9.35
C ALA A 248 1.71 4.89 10.70
N GLU A 249 2.83 4.21 10.96
CA GLU A 249 3.59 4.29 12.21
C GLU A 249 5.07 4.07 11.92
N VAL A 250 5.94 4.78 12.61
CA VAL A 250 7.39 4.70 12.40
C VAL A 250 7.90 3.27 12.61
N GLY A 251 8.70 2.78 11.66
CA GLY A 251 9.26 1.43 11.65
C GLY A 251 8.33 0.35 11.08
N GLN A 252 7.09 0.70 10.71
CA GLN A 252 6.12 -0.22 10.11
C GLN A 252 5.89 0.10 8.62
N PRO A 253 5.34 -0.83 7.84
CA PRO A 253 4.87 -0.54 6.49
C PRO A 253 3.76 0.52 6.49
N LEU A 254 3.72 1.37 5.47
CA LEU A 254 2.67 2.38 5.34
C LEU A 254 1.29 1.73 5.18
N GLY A 255 0.36 2.05 6.08
CA GLY A 255 -1.00 1.54 5.99
C GLY A 255 -1.16 0.07 6.39
N PHE A 256 -0.24 -0.46 7.18
CA PHE A 256 -0.38 -1.80 7.76
C PHE A 256 -1.69 -1.92 8.56
N PHE A 257 -2.19 -3.14 8.69
CA PHE A 257 -3.40 -3.41 9.45
C PHE A 257 -3.09 -3.45 10.95
N HIS A 258 -3.77 -2.59 11.70
CA HIS A 258 -3.59 -2.40 13.12
C HIS A 258 -4.87 -2.75 13.87
N GLY A 259 -4.79 -3.73 14.76
CA GLY A 259 -5.96 -4.24 15.47
C GLY A 259 -5.61 -5.27 16.52
N TYR A 260 -6.63 -5.96 16.99
CA TYR A 260 -6.50 -6.98 18.02
C TYR A 260 -6.07 -8.33 17.42
N LYS A 261 -5.25 -9.07 18.17
CA LYS A 261 -4.97 -10.47 17.88
C LYS A 261 -5.95 -11.38 18.61
N THR A 262 -6.39 -12.43 17.93
CA THR A 262 -7.30 -13.42 18.48
C THR A 262 -6.55 -14.71 18.87
N ASP A 263 -7.16 -15.51 19.75
CA ASP A 263 -6.65 -16.82 20.20
C ASP A 263 -7.69 -17.95 20.03
N GLY A 264 -8.53 -17.82 19.02
CA GLY A 264 -9.61 -18.74 18.75
C GLY A 264 -10.94 -18.33 19.36
N ILE A 265 -11.74 -19.29 19.75
CA ILE A 265 -13.13 -19.10 20.20
C ILE A 265 -13.34 -19.81 21.52
N PHE A 266 -13.99 -19.17 22.48
CA PHE A 266 -14.40 -19.81 23.73
C PHE A 266 -15.33 -20.99 23.46
N GLN A 267 -14.89 -22.19 23.81
CA GLN A 267 -15.66 -23.39 23.55
C GLN A 267 -16.75 -23.63 24.61
N ASN A 268 -16.48 -23.25 25.87
CA ASN A 268 -17.38 -23.48 27.00
C ASN A 268 -17.15 -22.43 28.10
N GLN A 269 -18.00 -22.46 29.14
CA GLN A 269 -17.93 -21.54 30.27
C GLN A 269 -16.65 -21.70 31.10
N GLU A 270 -16.10 -22.89 31.16
CA GLU A 270 -14.85 -23.15 31.91
C GLU A 270 -13.68 -22.38 31.35
N GLN A 271 -13.57 -22.27 30.00
CA GLN A 271 -12.52 -21.47 29.34
C GLN A 271 -12.67 -19.98 29.65
N ILE A 272 -13.91 -19.46 29.67
CA ILE A 272 -14.17 -18.05 30.00
C ILE A 272 -13.80 -17.77 31.46
N ASP A 273 -14.15 -18.68 32.38
CA ASP A 273 -13.85 -18.57 33.81
C ASP A 273 -12.34 -18.68 34.09
N ALA A 274 -11.62 -19.42 33.25
CA ALA A 274 -10.17 -19.56 33.32
C ALA A 274 -9.39 -18.40 32.65
N TYR A 275 -10.06 -17.59 31.81
CA TYR A 275 -9.42 -16.45 31.14
C TYR A 275 -9.38 -15.24 32.08
N ILE A 276 -8.45 -15.31 33.05
CA ILE A 276 -8.28 -14.36 34.14
C ILE A 276 -6.90 -13.71 34.09
N TRP A 277 -6.83 -12.50 34.56
CA TRP A 277 -5.60 -11.80 34.87
C TRP A 277 -5.45 -11.68 36.39
N THR A 278 -4.21 -11.78 36.88
CA THR A 278 -3.88 -11.62 38.29
C THR A 278 -3.00 -10.40 38.45
N ASP A 279 -3.46 -9.44 39.22
CA ASP A 279 -2.71 -8.24 39.54
C ASP A 279 -1.39 -8.62 40.25
N PRO A 280 -0.23 -8.27 39.67
CA PRO A 280 1.07 -8.62 40.24
C PRO A 280 1.38 -7.94 41.57
N GLU A 281 0.72 -6.80 41.89
CA GLU A 281 0.96 -6.06 43.11
C GLU A 281 0.03 -6.51 44.25
N THR A 282 -1.24 -6.75 43.95
CA THR A 282 -2.27 -7.04 44.97
C THR A 282 -2.63 -8.53 45.07
N GLY A 283 -2.32 -9.30 44.03
CA GLY A 283 -2.75 -10.71 43.90
C GLY A 283 -4.24 -10.87 43.61
N ALA A 284 -4.96 -9.79 43.37
CA ALA A 284 -6.38 -9.84 42.98
C ALA A 284 -6.55 -10.39 41.57
N THR A 285 -7.59 -11.19 41.37
CA THR A 285 -7.92 -11.79 40.06
C THR A 285 -9.17 -11.14 39.45
N GLN A 286 -9.16 -10.93 38.12
CA GLN A 286 -10.32 -10.47 37.37
C GLN A 286 -10.42 -11.22 36.03
N LYS A 287 -11.62 -11.34 35.50
CA LYS A 287 -11.82 -11.85 34.12
C LYS A 287 -11.40 -10.79 33.11
N ILE A 288 -10.61 -11.18 32.12
CA ILE A 288 -10.15 -10.28 31.04
C ILE A 288 -11.32 -9.90 30.12
N MET A 289 -12.25 -10.85 29.87
CA MET A 289 -13.46 -10.63 29.06
C MET A 289 -14.69 -11.07 29.87
N PRO A 290 -15.20 -10.23 30.81
CA PRO A 290 -16.28 -10.61 31.73
C PRO A 290 -17.63 -10.87 31.05
N ASP A 291 -17.88 -10.21 29.91
CA ASP A 291 -19.14 -10.32 29.17
C ASP A 291 -19.15 -11.38 28.07
N ALA A 292 -18.04 -12.10 27.90
CA ALA A 292 -17.91 -13.15 26.88
C ALA A 292 -18.83 -14.34 27.17
N GLN A 293 -19.27 -14.98 26.09
CA GLN A 293 -20.09 -16.19 26.08
C GLN A 293 -19.42 -17.29 25.29
N PRO A 294 -19.76 -18.58 25.51
CA PRO A 294 -19.31 -19.65 24.62
C PRO A 294 -19.70 -19.38 23.16
N GLY A 295 -18.71 -19.44 22.27
CA GLY A 295 -18.86 -19.06 20.87
C GLY A 295 -18.30 -17.68 20.52
N ASP A 296 -17.90 -16.87 21.49
CA ASP A 296 -17.23 -15.59 21.28
C ASP A 296 -15.74 -15.74 20.99
N VAL A 297 -15.20 -14.76 20.27
CA VAL A 297 -13.76 -14.67 19.96
C VAL A 297 -12.96 -14.34 21.23
N ILE A 298 -11.84 -15.02 21.41
CA ILE A 298 -10.87 -14.72 22.46
C ILE A 298 -9.90 -13.67 21.93
N PHE A 299 -9.94 -12.46 22.48
CA PHE A 299 -8.94 -11.40 22.20
C PHE A 299 -7.78 -11.52 23.18
N LYS A 300 -6.55 -11.25 22.70
CA LYS A 300 -5.34 -11.34 23.53
C LYS A 300 -5.10 -10.04 24.28
N ASP A 301 -4.95 -10.14 25.59
CA ASP A 301 -4.41 -9.07 26.44
C ASP A 301 -2.88 -9.03 26.23
N LEU A 302 -2.40 -8.13 25.36
CA LEU A 302 -0.98 -8.05 24.96
C LEU A 302 -0.16 -7.19 25.90
N ASN A 303 -0.78 -6.18 26.52
CA ASN A 303 -0.13 -5.30 27.49
C ASN A 303 -0.20 -5.86 28.93
N ASN A 304 -0.95 -6.95 29.13
CA ASN A 304 -1.10 -7.67 30.39
C ASN A 304 -1.64 -6.80 31.53
N ASN A 305 -2.66 -5.99 31.23
CA ASN A 305 -3.34 -5.12 32.19
C ASN A 305 -4.67 -5.67 32.70
N GLY A 306 -5.12 -6.82 32.17
CA GLY A 306 -6.33 -7.54 32.59
C GLY A 306 -7.62 -7.07 31.94
N VAL A 307 -7.56 -6.23 30.92
CA VAL A 307 -8.70 -5.77 30.12
C VAL A 307 -8.31 -5.70 28.66
N ILE A 308 -9.26 -5.88 27.76
CA ILE A 308 -9.02 -5.69 26.32
C ILE A 308 -9.28 -4.21 25.98
N ASP A 309 -8.21 -3.48 25.70
CA ASP A 309 -8.27 -2.05 25.41
C ASP A 309 -7.38 -1.65 24.19
N ASP A 310 -7.27 -0.36 23.92
CA ASP A 310 -6.48 0.14 22.79
C ASP A 310 -4.98 -0.19 22.90
N GLY A 311 -4.49 -0.50 24.09
CA GLY A 311 -3.11 -0.93 24.33
C GLY A 311 -2.80 -2.35 23.84
N ASP A 312 -3.83 -3.16 23.52
CA ASP A 312 -3.68 -4.52 22.99
C ASP A 312 -3.65 -4.58 21.47
N LYS A 313 -3.86 -3.43 20.82
CA LYS A 313 -3.78 -3.36 19.37
C LYS A 313 -2.33 -3.45 18.90
N THR A 314 -2.12 -4.22 17.84
CA THR A 314 -0.79 -4.44 17.27
C THR A 314 -0.87 -4.62 15.75
N PHE A 315 0.27 -4.91 15.12
CA PHE A 315 0.34 -5.33 13.72
C PHE A 315 -0.41 -6.66 13.53
N ILE A 316 -1.43 -6.66 12.66
CA ILE A 316 -2.24 -7.85 12.33
C ILE A 316 -2.15 -8.25 10.85
N GLY A 317 -1.49 -7.46 10.00
CA GLY A 317 -1.27 -7.78 8.59
C GLY A 317 -0.73 -6.61 7.79
N ASP A 318 -0.25 -6.90 6.58
CA ASP A 318 0.29 -5.93 5.62
C ASP A 318 -0.41 -6.08 4.26
N PRO A 319 -1.01 -4.99 3.72
CA PRO A 319 -1.61 -5.03 2.39
C PRO A 319 -0.59 -5.06 1.24
N HIS A 320 0.69 -4.75 1.52
CA HIS A 320 1.72 -4.69 0.50
C HIS A 320 2.33 -6.06 0.25
N PRO A 321 2.36 -6.55 -1.00
CA PRO A 321 3.06 -7.79 -1.30
C PRO A 321 4.57 -7.63 -1.12
N ASP A 322 5.19 -8.60 -0.44
CA ASP A 322 6.65 -8.71 -0.37
C ASP A 322 7.24 -9.05 -1.72
N VAL A 323 6.58 -9.96 -2.45
CA VAL A 323 7.05 -10.45 -3.74
C VAL A 323 5.96 -10.31 -4.80
N THR A 324 6.34 -9.75 -5.95
CA THR A 324 5.55 -9.82 -7.18
C THR A 324 6.32 -10.58 -8.23
N TYR A 325 5.66 -11.44 -9.01
CA TYR A 325 6.34 -12.27 -10.00
C TYR A 325 5.48 -12.53 -11.23
N GLY A 326 6.16 -12.73 -12.37
CA GLY A 326 5.54 -13.03 -13.64
C GLY A 326 6.28 -14.11 -14.41
N LEU A 327 5.54 -14.90 -15.20
CA LEU A 327 6.06 -15.93 -16.07
C LEU A 327 5.36 -15.88 -17.43
N SER A 328 6.15 -15.94 -18.51
CA SER A 328 5.64 -16.06 -19.87
C SER A 328 6.39 -17.18 -20.60
N ILE A 329 5.64 -18.08 -21.22
CA ILE A 329 6.17 -19.18 -22.04
C ILE A 329 5.57 -19.07 -23.43
N THR A 330 6.41 -19.07 -24.44
CA THR A 330 6.01 -19.09 -25.86
C THR A 330 6.68 -20.25 -26.55
N LEU A 331 5.90 -21.04 -27.28
CA LEU A 331 6.35 -22.21 -28.04
C LEU A 331 5.89 -22.08 -29.47
N GLY A 332 6.76 -22.41 -30.42
CA GLY A 332 6.41 -22.45 -31.85
C GLY A 332 6.90 -23.74 -32.48
N TYR A 333 6.04 -24.40 -33.29
CA TYR A 333 6.40 -25.60 -34.00
C TYR A 333 5.61 -25.75 -35.31
N LYS A 334 6.30 -25.75 -36.44
CA LYS A 334 5.73 -26.00 -37.78
C LYS A 334 4.46 -25.21 -38.08
N GLY A 335 4.40 -23.94 -37.72
CA GLY A 335 3.27 -23.05 -37.92
C GLY A 335 2.29 -22.97 -36.77
N PHE A 336 2.35 -23.87 -35.81
CA PHE A 336 1.66 -23.70 -34.52
C PHE A 336 2.43 -22.76 -33.61
N ASP A 337 1.73 -21.91 -32.94
CA ASP A 337 2.21 -21.09 -31.84
C ASP A 337 1.33 -21.28 -30.61
N PHE A 338 1.99 -21.36 -29.45
CA PHE A 338 1.35 -21.46 -28.16
C PHE A 338 2.01 -20.46 -27.22
N ALA A 339 1.21 -19.67 -26.51
CA ALA A 339 1.68 -18.75 -25.50
C ALA A 339 0.85 -18.84 -24.24
N VAL A 340 1.50 -18.83 -23.08
CA VAL A 340 0.87 -18.70 -21.78
C VAL A 340 1.59 -17.64 -20.96
N THR A 341 0.83 -16.77 -20.30
CA THR A 341 1.35 -15.74 -19.41
C THR A 341 0.56 -15.76 -18.11
N GLY A 342 1.28 -15.69 -17.01
CA GLY A 342 0.72 -15.62 -15.68
C GLY A 342 1.54 -14.68 -14.80
N TYR A 343 0.92 -14.21 -13.73
CA TYR A 343 1.55 -13.38 -12.72
C TYR A 343 0.94 -13.66 -11.35
N GLY A 344 1.64 -13.28 -10.31
CA GLY A 344 1.19 -13.45 -8.94
C GLY A 344 1.86 -12.48 -7.99
N VAL A 345 1.34 -12.50 -6.77
CA VAL A 345 1.91 -11.80 -5.62
C VAL A 345 1.97 -12.74 -4.44
N ALA A 346 2.86 -12.46 -3.50
CA ALA A 346 2.99 -13.22 -2.26
C ALA A 346 3.43 -12.31 -1.11
N GLY A 347 3.03 -12.68 0.12
CA GLY A 347 3.41 -12.02 1.36
C GLY A 347 2.47 -10.89 1.78
N ASN A 348 1.36 -10.64 1.06
CA ASN A 348 0.38 -9.64 1.47
C ASN A 348 -0.86 -10.26 2.09
N GLN A 349 -1.57 -9.45 2.87
CA GLN A 349 -2.88 -9.80 3.43
C GLN A 349 -3.95 -8.86 2.89
N ILE A 350 -5.19 -9.34 2.89
CA ILE A 350 -6.37 -8.57 2.53
C ILE A 350 -7.36 -8.54 3.70
N ALA A 351 -8.05 -7.43 3.85
CA ALA A 351 -9.08 -7.30 4.86
C ALA A 351 -10.47 -7.53 4.26
N LYS A 352 -11.22 -8.40 4.88
CA LYS A 352 -12.57 -8.81 4.49
C LYS A 352 -13.60 -7.79 5.00
N SER A 353 -14.19 -6.97 4.16
CA SER A 353 -15.04 -5.83 4.55
C SER A 353 -16.54 -6.02 4.37
N TYR A 354 -17.02 -7.22 4.08
CA TYR A 354 -18.45 -7.48 3.81
C TYR A 354 -19.23 -7.99 5.03
N ARG A 355 -18.64 -7.99 6.22
CA ARG A 355 -19.28 -8.46 7.45
C ARG A 355 -19.98 -7.31 8.18
N ASN A 356 -21.14 -7.62 8.77
CA ASN A 356 -21.84 -6.72 9.66
C ASN A 356 -21.36 -6.98 11.10
N ASN A 357 -21.11 -5.90 11.87
CA ASN A 357 -20.69 -6.01 13.26
C ASN A 357 -21.79 -6.53 14.20
N THR A 358 -23.06 -6.43 13.82
CA THR A 358 -24.16 -6.96 14.63
C THR A 358 -24.31 -8.47 14.51
N ASN A 359 -23.83 -9.07 13.41
CA ASN A 359 -23.81 -10.51 13.19
C ASN A 359 -25.15 -11.20 13.53
N THR A 360 -26.25 -10.66 13.02
CA THR A 360 -27.60 -11.14 13.34
C THR A 360 -28.05 -12.25 12.42
N THR A 361 -29.03 -13.05 12.85
CA THR A 361 -29.63 -14.12 12.04
C THR A 361 -30.43 -13.62 10.82
N PHE A 362 -30.64 -12.30 10.70
CA PHE A 362 -31.35 -11.66 9.58
C PHE A 362 -30.42 -11.20 8.47
N ASP A 363 -29.09 -11.25 8.69
CA ASP A 363 -28.11 -10.82 7.68
C ASP A 363 -27.92 -11.90 6.61
N ASN A 364 -27.51 -11.47 5.43
CA ASN A 364 -27.08 -12.38 4.36
C ASN A 364 -25.63 -12.81 4.61
N TYR A 365 -25.41 -14.10 4.67
CA TYR A 365 -24.08 -14.70 4.88
C TYR A 365 -23.58 -15.43 3.65
N THR A 366 -22.28 -15.51 3.49
CA THR A 366 -21.65 -16.44 2.56
C THR A 366 -21.75 -17.88 3.11
N THR A 367 -21.51 -18.86 2.26
CA THR A 367 -21.50 -20.29 2.67
C THR A 367 -20.45 -20.62 3.73
N GLU A 368 -19.46 -19.78 3.91
CA GLU A 368 -18.44 -19.90 4.97
C GLU A 368 -19.05 -19.96 6.37
N ILE A 369 -20.19 -19.30 6.57
CA ILE A 369 -20.91 -19.29 7.86
C ILE A 369 -21.36 -20.68 8.33
N LEU A 370 -21.44 -21.66 7.45
CA LEU A 370 -21.75 -23.04 7.80
C LEU A 370 -20.67 -23.67 8.68
N GLY A 371 -19.44 -23.14 8.61
CA GLY A 371 -18.32 -23.54 9.47
C GLY A 371 -18.19 -22.74 10.77
N ARG A 372 -19.23 -21.97 11.17
CA ARG A 372 -19.22 -21.21 12.43
C ARG A 372 -19.31 -22.10 13.65
N TRP A 373 -18.97 -21.54 14.81
CA TRP A 373 -19.24 -22.18 16.08
C TRP A 373 -20.77 -22.27 16.33
N HIS A 374 -21.26 -23.46 16.71
CA HIS A 374 -22.65 -23.75 17.09
C HIS A 374 -22.72 -24.81 18.20
N GLY A 375 -21.63 -24.94 18.94
CA GLY A 375 -21.43 -25.86 20.05
C GLY A 375 -19.96 -26.22 20.20
N GLU A 376 -19.59 -26.76 21.35
CA GLU A 376 -18.21 -27.09 21.67
C GLU A 376 -17.55 -27.98 20.59
N GLY A 377 -16.36 -27.63 20.15
CA GLY A 377 -15.56 -28.37 19.16
C GLY A 377 -16.00 -28.17 17.71
N THR A 378 -17.03 -27.38 17.39
CA THR A 378 -17.52 -27.18 16.01
C THR A 378 -16.72 -26.17 15.20
N SER A 379 -16.13 -25.17 15.82
CA SER A 379 -15.26 -24.19 15.18
C SER A 379 -14.34 -23.54 16.21
N ASN A 380 -13.10 -23.24 15.79
CA ASN A 380 -12.17 -22.38 16.53
C ASN A 380 -11.75 -21.15 15.71
N ARG A 381 -12.44 -20.87 14.59
CA ARG A 381 -12.13 -19.76 13.67
C ARG A 381 -13.28 -18.79 13.52
N LEU A 382 -14.48 -19.28 13.27
CA LEU A 382 -15.66 -18.45 13.04
C LEU A 382 -16.56 -18.47 14.27
N PRO A 383 -16.85 -17.30 14.87
CA PRO A 383 -17.66 -17.21 16.08
C PRO A 383 -19.13 -17.60 15.85
N ALA A 384 -19.88 -17.69 16.94
CA ALA A 384 -21.33 -17.87 16.93
C ALA A 384 -22.05 -16.71 16.25
N ILE A 385 -23.28 -16.99 15.76
CA ILE A 385 -24.24 -15.95 15.37
C ILE A 385 -25.19 -15.78 16.54
N ASP A 386 -24.92 -14.82 17.40
CA ASP A 386 -25.70 -14.56 18.62
C ASP A 386 -26.19 -13.12 18.76
N GLY A 387 -25.83 -12.25 17.78
CA GLY A 387 -26.13 -10.83 17.83
C GLY A 387 -25.16 -10.02 18.71
N SER A 388 -24.11 -10.67 19.27
CA SER A 388 -23.09 -9.99 20.05
C SER A 388 -22.23 -9.08 19.17
N ALA A 389 -22.04 -7.83 19.59
CA ALA A 389 -21.12 -6.89 18.93
C ALA A 389 -19.65 -7.20 19.23
N ILE A 390 -19.35 -8.07 20.19
CA ILE A 390 -17.98 -8.37 20.64
C ILE A 390 -17.17 -8.96 19.46
N ASN A 391 -17.72 -9.93 18.74
CA ASN A 391 -17.00 -10.70 17.74
C ASN A 391 -16.50 -9.88 16.55
N TYR A 392 -17.36 -9.02 16.00
CA TYR A 392 -17.09 -8.25 14.78
C TYR A 392 -17.05 -6.73 15.02
N GLY A 393 -17.28 -6.27 16.25
CA GLY A 393 -17.18 -4.87 16.64
C GLY A 393 -15.74 -4.38 16.76
N TYR A 394 -14.80 -5.30 16.99
CA TYR A 394 -13.38 -5.00 17.09
C TYR A 394 -12.65 -5.26 15.76
N VAL A 395 -11.79 -4.32 15.36
CA VAL A 395 -10.87 -4.53 14.25
C VAL A 395 -9.82 -5.56 14.70
N SER A 396 -9.83 -6.75 14.13
CA SER A 396 -8.98 -7.86 14.53
C SER A 396 -8.51 -8.69 13.34
N ASP A 397 -7.60 -9.63 13.58
CA ASP A 397 -7.11 -10.59 12.60
C ASP A 397 -8.20 -11.56 12.09
N LEU A 398 -9.37 -11.60 12.73
CA LEU A 398 -10.57 -12.30 12.21
C LEU A 398 -10.99 -11.80 10.81
N TYR A 399 -10.69 -10.53 10.49
CA TYR A 399 -10.97 -9.92 9.19
C TYR A 399 -9.87 -10.15 8.16
N ILE A 400 -8.70 -10.64 8.59
CA ILE A 400 -7.51 -10.69 7.75
C ILE A 400 -7.37 -12.07 7.11
N GLU A 401 -7.13 -12.08 5.80
CA GLU A 401 -6.90 -13.27 4.99
C GLU A 401 -5.64 -13.11 4.14
N ASP A 402 -5.01 -14.23 3.78
CA ASP A 402 -3.88 -14.21 2.87
C ASP A 402 -4.32 -13.68 1.49
N GLY A 403 -3.51 -12.79 0.95
CA GLY A 403 -3.71 -12.17 -0.36
C GLY A 403 -2.91 -12.82 -1.48
N ASP A 404 -2.18 -13.89 -1.21
CA ASP A 404 -1.32 -14.58 -2.15
C ASP A 404 -2.11 -15.18 -3.30
N TYR A 405 -1.64 -14.98 -4.51
CA TYR A 405 -2.23 -15.64 -5.67
C TYR A 405 -1.25 -15.80 -6.83
N PHE A 406 -1.53 -16.77 -7.69
CA PHE A 406 -1.01 -16.88 -9.04
C PHE A 406 -2.17 -16.94 -10.04
N ARG A 407 -2.12 -16.07 -11.04
CA ARG A 407 -3.16 -15.96 -12.08
C ARG A 407 -2.58 -16.21 -13.45
N ILE A 408 -3.15 -17.15 -14.19
CA ILE A 408 -2.95 -17.26 -15.63
C ILE A 408 -3.80 -16.19 -16.30
N SER A 409 -3.14 -15.19 -16.91
CA SER A 409 -3.82 -14.04 -17.51
C SER A 409 -4.18 -14.25 -18.98
N ASN A 410 -3.36 -15.04 -19.68
CA ASN A 410 -3.57 -15.30 -21.09
C ASN A 410 -3.09 -16.70 -21.47
N VAL A 411 -3.86 -17.37 -22.33
CA VAL A 411 -3.49 -18.59 -23.05
C VAL A 411 -3.88 -18.41 -24.49
N THR A 412 -2.93 -18.52 -25.40
CA THR A 412 -3.15 -18.37 -26.84
C THR A 412 -2.64 -19.61 -27.57
N LEU A 413 -3.44 -20.10 -28.51
CA LEU A 413 -3.06 -21.12 -29.49
C LEU A 413 -3.35 -20.59 -30.88
N GLY A 414 -2.34 -20.52 -31.71
CA GLY A 414 -2.43 -20.01 -33.06
C GLY A 414 -1.88 -21.03 -34.09
N TYR A 415 -2.26 -20.83 -35.32
CA TYR A 415 -1.69 -21.56 -36.47
C TYR A 415 -1.53 -20.66 -37.69
N ASP A 416 -0.32 -20.63 -38.28
CA ASP A 416 0.00 -19.90 -39.49
C ASP A 416 -0.41 -20.75 -40.74
N PHE A 417 -1.55 -20.42 -41.29
CA PHE A 417 -2.11 -21.08 -42.48
C PHE A 417 -1.31 -20.83 -43.77
N THR A 418 -0.41 -19.83 -43.81
CA THR A 418 0.41 -19.57 -45.03
C THR A 418 1.31 -20.76 -45.38
N ARG A 419 1.62 -21.62 -44.43
CA ARG A 419 2.39 -22.85 -44.59
C ARG A 419 1.62 -23.97 -45.31
N LEU A 420 0.29 -23.91 -45.33
CA LEU A 420 -0.54 -24.90 -46.04
C LEU A 420 -0.67 -24.61 -47.53
N PHE A 421 -0.35 -23.38 -47.95
CA PHE A 421 -0.52 -22.92 -49.32
C PHE A 421 0.81 -22.72 -50.05
N LYS A 422 1.91 -23.17 -49.47
CA LYS A 422 3.24 -23.31 -50.10
C LYS A 422 3.45 -24.77 -50.52
#